data_cd51557488ce1bde620ca66ff6e3dbb1
#
_entry.id   cd51557488ce1bde620ca66ff6e3dbb1
#
_cell.length_a   1.000
_cell.length_b   1.000
_cell.length_c   1.000
_cell.angle_alpha   90.00
_cell.angle_beta   90.00
_cell.angle_gamma   90.00
#
_symmetry.space_group_name_H-M   'P 1'
#
loop_
_entity.id
_entity.type
_entity.pdbx_description
1 polymer ?
#
loop_
_entity_poly.entity_id
_entity_poly.type
_entity_poly.pdbx_seq_one_letter_code
_entity_poly.pdbx_strand_id
1 'polypeptide(L)'
;MSEQNTITRRSLLGAAGAAGAAGLVAGGAGGATVAQTLHDDPTALASVGSATVPFHGDHQAGITTALQARGHLIAFDLAAGAGRKGAAALLRRWSAAAEAMTAGRVPSGDNQIALDAGPSSLTVTFGFGRTFFAKAGLDKQLPGSLAQLPDFSSDELVAAHSNGDLWVQIGSDDGLVAFHALRILQKEAGDAARLRWQMNGFNRTPGATAEPRTARNLMGQIDGTNNPKPSEPTFDRRIFVPASGSDGSPEWMAGGSYAVVRRIRMLLDSWDNLSLERQEKVIGRRKSDGAPLSAGSGGTETTPVDLDKRDADNLLAIA
;
A
#
# COMPACT_ATOMS: atom_id res chain seq x y z
N MET A 1 -69.44 3.01 5.67
CA MET A 1 -68.60 2.89 6.88
C MET A 1 -67.41 2.07 6.46
N SER A 2 -66.31 2.73 6.17
CA SER A 2 -65.04 2.06 5.81
C SER A 2 -64.15 2.07 7.07
N GLU A 3 -63.87 0.91 7.60
CA GLU A 3 -62.91 0.73 8.68
C GLU A 3 -61.47 1.01 8.13
N GLN A 4 -60.88 2.07 8.64
CA GLN A 4 -59.45 2.33 8.43
C GLN A 4 -58.64 1.40 9.32
N ASN A 5 -58.04 0.41 8.72
CA ASN A 5 -57.08 -0.48 9.37
C ASN A 5 -55.78 0.31 9.70
N THR A 6 -55.71 0.80 10.93
CA THR A 6 -54.50 1.49 11.44
C THR A 6 -53.42 0.46 11.74
N ILE A 7 -52.42 0.37 10.86
CA ILE A 7 -51.22 -0.45 11.09
C ILE A 7 -50.39 0.20 12.19
N THR A 8 -50.32 -0.42 13.35
CA THR A 8 -49.49 0.06 14.45
C THR A 8 -48.00 -0.39 14.27
N ARG A 9 -47.07 0.39 14.79
CA ARG A 9 -45.63 0.02 14.77
C ARG A 9 -45.37 -1.39 15.31
N ARG A 10 -46.17 -1.88 16.21
CA ARG A 10 -46.06 -3.19 16.83
C ARG A 10 -46.50 -4.32 15.88
N SER A 11 -47.53 -4.06 15.02
CA SER A 11 -47.94 -5.02 13.98
C SER A 11 -46.96 -5.04 12.82
N LEU A 12 -46.28 -3.94 12.50
CA LEU A 12 -45.23 -3.88 11.49
C LEU A 12 -43.99 -4.68 11.92
N LEU A 13 -43.59 -4.56 13.19
CA LEU A 13 -42.47 -5.32 13.74
C LEU A 13 -42.80 -6.81 13.89
N GLY A 14 -44.04 -7.17 14.15
CA GLY A 14 -44.50 -8.56 14.20
C GLY A 14 -44.54 -9.19 12.81
N ALA A 15 -44.95 -8.44 11.76
CA ALA A 15 -44.96 -8.92 10.38
C ALA A 15 -43.52 -9.04 9.79
N ALA A 16 -42.63 -8.13 10.16
CA ALA A 16 -41.20 -8.24 9.79
C ALA A 16 -40.52 -9.42 10.49
N GLY A 17 -40.92 -9.73 11.74
CA GLY A 17 -40.43 -10.89 12.47
C GLY A 17 -40.90 -12.22 11.87
N ALA A 18 -42.15 -12.29 11.39
CA ALA A 18 -42.68 -13.51 10.78
C ALA A 18 -42.13 -13.76 9.34
N ALA A 19 -41.94 -12.69 8.57
CA ALA A 19 -41.29 -12.79 7.26
C ALA A 19 -39.80 -13.09 7.38
N GLY A 20 -39.16 -12.56 8.44
CA GLY A 20 -37.77 -12.88 8.76
C GLY A 20 -37.58 -14.32 9.20
N ALA A 21 -38.56 -14.92 9.95
CA ALA A 21 -38.48 -16.30 10.39
C ALA A 21 -38.73 -17.31 9.25
N ALA A 22 -39.59 -16.99 8.27
CA ALA A 22 -39.81 -17.86 7.11
C ALA A 22 -38.67 -17.75 6.09
N GLY A 23 -38.02 -16.60 5.94
CA GLY A 23 -36.80 -16.41 5.17
C GLY A 23 -35.58 -17.04 5.84
N LEU A 24 -35.57 -17.11 7.17
CA LEU A 24 -34.53 -17.80 7.93
C LEU A 24 -34.64 -19.33 7.85
N VAL A 25 -35.83 -19.91 7.60
CA VAL A 25 -35.93 -21.39 7.44
C VAL A 25 -35.49 -21.86 6.05
N ALA A 26 -35.64 -21.04 4.99
CA ALA A 26 -35.14 -21.40 3.64
C ALA A 26 -33.74 -20.84 3.35
N GLY A 27 -33.39 -19.69 3.89
CA GLY A 27 -32.06 -19.07 3.79
C GLY A 27 -31.22 -19.27 5.05
N GLY A 28 -31.82 -19.61 6.18
CA GLY A 28 -31.16 -19.75 7.46
C GLY A 28 -30.38 -21.05 7.61
N ALA A 29 -30.80 -22.13 6.94
CA ALA A 29 -30.03 -23.36 6.92
C ALA A 29 -28.73 -23.19 6.07
N GLY A 30 -28.81 -22.41 4.98
CA GLY A 30 -27.63 -22.07 4.17
C GLY A 30 -26.78 -20.97 4.81
N GLY A 31 -27.41 -19.92 5.33
CA GLY A 31 -26.69 -18.77 5.92
C GLY A 31 -26.10 -19.09 7.29
N ALA A 32 -26.78 -19.88 8.11
CA ALA A 32 -26.25 -20.32 9.40
C ALA A 32 -25.14 -21.36 9.25
N THR A 33 -25.22 -22.25 8.27
CA THR A 33 -24.14 -23.20 7.96
C THR A 33 -22.93 -22.51 7.37
N VAL A 34 -23.11 -21.48 6.50
CA VAL A 34 -21.99 -20.67 5.99
C VAL A 34 -21.39 -19.81 7.11
N ALA A 35 -22.19 -19.19 7.96
CA ALA A 35 -21.68 -18.46 9.13
C ALA A 35 -21.03 -19.40 10.15
N GLN A 36 -21.56 -20.60 10.32
CA GLN A 36 -21.04 -21.60 11.25
C GLN A 36 -19.78 -22.28 10.70
N THR A 37 -19.72 -22.57 9.38
CA THR A 37 -18.49 -23.09 8.76
C THR A 37 -17.39 -22.03 8.69
N LEU A 38 -17.71 -20.73 8.58
CA LEU A 38 -16.73 -19.65 8.72
C LEU A 38 -16.29 -19.44 10.18
N HIS A 39 -17.10 -19.84 11.17
CA HIS A 39 -16.74 -19.85 12.59
C HIS A 39 -16.02 -21.14 12.99
N ASP A 40 -16.32 -22.26 12.32
CA ASP A 40 -15.75 -23.58 12.59
C ASP A 40 -14.47 -23.85 11.79
N ASP A 41 -14.14 -22.99 10.81
CA ASP A 41 -12.81 -22.94 10.18
C ASP A 41 -12.05 -21.70 10.67
N PRO A 42 -11.44 -21.76 11.86
CA PRO A 42 -10.68 -20.67 12.42
C PRO A 42 -9.47 -20.28 11.55
N THR A 43 -9.11 -21.12 10.57
CA THR A 43 -8.00 -20.85 9.66
C THR A 43 -8.31 -19.79 8.60
N ALA A 44 -9.54 -19.70 8.10
CA ALA A 44 -9.89 -18.74 7.03
C ALA A 44 -10.03 -17.30 7.53
N LEU A 45 -10.61 -17.07 8.72
CA LEU A 45 -10.71 -15.74 9.35
C LEU A 45 -9.47 -15.38 10.15
N ALA A 46 -8.79 -16.35 10.75
CA ALA A 46 -7.54 -16.15 11.46
C ALA A 46 -6.38 -15.76 10.54
N SER A 47 -6.40 -16.14 9.26
CA SER A 47 -5.28 -15.93 8.35
C SER A 47 -4.97 -14.44 8.05
N VAL A 48 -5.98 -13.60 7.94
CA VAL A 48 -5.76 -12.15 7.69
C VAL A 48 -5.36 -11.42 8.97
N GLY A 49 -6.08 -11.62 10.06
CA GLY A 49 -5.82 -10.94 11.33
C GLY A 49 -4.54 -11.38 12.02
N SER A 50 -4.23 -12.68 12.00
CA SER A 50 -3.06 -13.27 12.68
C SER A 50 -1.78 -13.33 11.84
N ALA A 51 -1.86 -13.01 10.55
CA ALA A 51 -0.71 -13.06 9.65
C ALA A 51 0.37 -12.06 10.10
N THR A 52 1.59 -12.55 10.25
CA THR A 52 2.76 -11.75 10.65
C THR A 52 3.75 -11.63 9.51
N VAL A 53 4.42 -10.48 9.42
CA VAL A 53 5.62 -10.31 8.60
C VAL A 53 6.77 -9.96 9.55
N PRO A 54 7.86 -10.74 9.58
CA PRO A 54 8.97 -10.47 10.47
C PRO A 54 9.55 -9.07 10.24
N PHE A 55 9.79 -8.32 11.31
CA PHE A 55 10.42 -7.00 11.24
C PHE A 55 11.89 -7.09 10.85
N HIS A 56 12.60 -8.07 11.39
CA HIS A 56 14.01 -8.35 11.08
C HIS A 56 14.13 -9.37 9.96
N GLY A 57 15.15 -9.22 9.13
CA GLY A 57 15.49 -10.10 8.02
C GLY A 57 16.67 -9.53 7.23
N ASP A 58 17.03 -10.17 6.13
CA ASP A 58 18.08 -9.70 5.23
C ASP A 58 17.74 -8.35 4.60
N HIS A 59 16.44 -8.09 4.45
CA HIS A 59 15.87 -6.84 3.92
C HIS A 59 14.74 -6.35 4.81
N GLN A 60 14.48 -5.04 4.79
CA GLN A 60 13.32 -4.49 5.50
C GLN A 60 12.01 -5.02 4.89
N ALA A 61 11.10 -5.46 5.75
CA ALA A 61 9.73 -5.78 5.36
C ALA A 61 9.04 -4.56 4.73
N GLY A 62 8.16 -4.80 3.76
CA GLY A 62 7.46 -3.76 3.00
C GLY A 62 8.13 -3.39 1.66
N ILE A 63 9.39 -3.80 1.40
CA ILE A 63 10.05 -3.56 0.10
C ILE A 63 9.54 -4.57 -0.94
N THR A 64 9.61 -5.86 -0.63
CA THR A 64 9.19 -6.95 -1.53
C THR A 64 8.05 -7.79 -0.97
N THR A 65 7.46 -7.36 0.15
CA THR A 65 6.25 -7.97 0.72
C THR A 65 5.10 -7.90 -0.29
N ALA A 66 4.29 -8.93 -0.35
CA ALA A 66 3.09 -8.94 -1.17
C ALA A 66 2.20 -7.72 -0.89
N LEU A 67 1.48 -7.24 -1.91
CA LEU A 67 0.64 -6.07 -1.78
C LEU A 67 -0.39 -6.25 -0.66
N GLN A 68 -0.40 -5.28 0.25
CA GLN A 68 -1.32 -5.21 1.38
C GLN A 68 -2.51 -4.30 1.05
N ALA A 69 -3.63 -4.50 1.73
CA ALA A 69 -4.87 -3.78 1.46
C ALA A 69 -4.80 -2.28 1.77
N ARG A 70 -3.99 -1.87 2.74
CA ARG A 70 -3.87 -0.50 3.22
C ARG A 70 -2.42 -0.08 3.32
N GLY A 71 -2.15 1.19 3.03
CA GLY A 71 -0.82 1.76 3.15
C GLY A 71 -0.83 3.20 3.60
N HIS A 72 0.22 3.58 4.32
CA HIS A 72 0.54 4.97 4.63
C HIS A 72 1.98 5.24 4.23
N LEU A 73 2.18 6.35 3.54
CA LEU A 73 3.50 6.94 3.31
C LEU A 73 3.60 8.22 4.12
N ILE A 74 4.66 8.36 4.88
CA ILE A 74 4.84 9.47 5.79
C ILE A 74 6.27 10.00 5.66
N ALA A 75 6.42 11.31 5.54
CA ALA A 75 7.72 11.96 5.66
C ALA A 75 7.78 12.84 6.90
N PHE A 76 8.94 12.89 7.50
CA PHE A 76 9.23 13.72 8.67
C PHE A 76 10.43 14.58 8.41
N ASP A 77 10.42 15.78 9.00
CA ASP A 77 11.58 16.63 9.13
C ASP A 77 12.20 16.42 10.52
N LEU A 78 13.48 16.09 10.57
CA LEU A 78 14.24 16.00 11.80
C LEU A 78 14.30 17.38 12.48
N ALA A 79 14.11 17.42 13.76
CA ALA A 79 14.15 18.67 14.51
C ALA A 79 15.52 19.36 14.39
N ALA A 80 15.52 20.67 14.33
CA ALA A 80 16.75 21.44 14.31
C ALA A 80 17.59 21.12 15.58
N GLY A 81 18.86 20.81 15.38
CA GLY A 81 19.77 20.48 16.48
C GLY A 81 19.65 19.05 17.06
N ALA A 82 18.76 18.20 16.53
CA ALA A 82 18.66 16.80 16.94
C ALA A 82 20.00 16.05 16.75
N GLY A 83 20.68 16.31 15.64
CA GLY A 83 21.98 15.73 15.31
C GLY A 83 21.95 14.19 15.31
N ARG A 84 23.11 13.58 15.26
CA ARG A 84 23.25 12.10 15.23
C ARG A 84 22.63 11.41 16.46
N LYS A 85 22.80 12.01 17.64
CA LYS A 85 22.31 11.40 18.89
C LYS A 85 20.79 11.38 18.95
N GLY A 86 20.13 12.49 18.57
CA GLY A 86 18.66 12.57 18.52
C GLY A 86 18.07 11.67 17.45
N ALA A 87 18.66 11.68 16.26
CA ALA A 87 18.25 10.79 15.17
C ALA A 87 18.35 9.30 15.57
N ALA A 88 19.47 8.89 16.17
CA ALA A 88 19.67 7.51 16.63
C ALA A 88 18.67 7.12 17.74
N ALA A 89 18.38 8.02 18.66
CA ALA A 89 17.40 7.77 19.73
C ALA A 89 15.99 7.60 19.16
N LEU A 90 15.60 8.43 18.20
CA LEU A 90 14.33 8.32 17.49
C LEU A 90 14.20 6.97 16.78
N LEU A 91 15.20 6.62 15.95
CA LEU A 91 15.18 5.38 15.20
C LEU A 91 15.12 4.12 16.09
N ARG A 92 15.78 4.13 17.26
CA ARG A 92 15.65 3.02 18.22
C ARG A 92 14.22 2.90 18.75
N ARG A 93 13.55 4.02 19.11
CA ARG A 93 12.16 3.98 19.57
C ARG A 93 11.24 3.47 18.46
N TRP A 94 11.39 3.98 17.25
CA TRP A 94 10.61 3.54 16.09
C TRP A 94 10.81 2.06 15.78
N SER A 95 12.06 1.57 15.80
CA SER A 95 12.35 0.15 15.56
C SER A 95 11.72 -0.73 16.64
N ALA A 96 11.83 -0.36 17.92
CA ALA A 96 11.23 -1.13 19.01
C ALA A 96 9.69 -1.17 18.92
N ALA A 97 9.07 -0.04 18.58
CA ALA A 97 7.62 0.02 18.39
C ALA A 97 7.17 -0.81 17.17
N ALA A 98 7.87 -0.67 16.04
CA ALA A 98 7.58 -1.42 14.82
C ALA A 98 7.73 -2.93 15.02
N GLU A 99 8.82 -3.38 15.65
CA GLU A 99 9.06 -4.79 15.98
C GLU A 99 7.94 -5.36 16.87
N ALA A 100 7.49 -4.61 17.87
CA ALA A 100 6.39 -5.05 18.72
C ALA A 100 5.09 -5.19 17.91
N MET A 101 4.71 -4.13 17.16
CA MET A 101 3.45 -4.11 16.42
C MET A 101 3.39 -5.16 15.31
N THR A 102 4.45 -5.34 14.53
CA THR A 102 4.50 -6.36 13.46
C THR A 102 4.39 -7.78 13.97
N ALA A 103 4.82 -8.01 15.22
CA ALA A 103 4.64 -9.29 15.91
C ALA A 103 3.31 -9.41 16.67
N GLY A 104 2.39 -8.47 16.52
CA GLY A 104 1.10 -8.47 17.23
C GLY A 104 1.22 -8.18 18.73
N ARG A 105 2.35 -7.62 19.17
CA ARG A 105 2.55 -7.22 20.57
C ARG A 105 2.25 -5.74 20.76
N VAL A 106 1.77 -5.41 21.94
CA VAL A 106 1.46 -4.03 22.32
C VAL A 106 2.78 -3.23 22.45
N PRO A 107 2.95 -2.13 21.72
CA PRO A 107 4.14 -1.29 21.84
C PRO A 107 4.09 -0.45 23.11
N SER A 108 5.25 0.05 23.56
CA SER A 108 5.31 1.02 24.65
C SER A 108 4.50 2.27 24.33
N GLY A 109 3.73 2.76 25.29
CA GLY A 109 2.90 3.96 25.11
C GLY A 109 1.71 3.77 24.16
N ASP A 110 1.22 2.55 24.02
CA ASP A 110 0.07 2.19 23.20
C ASP A 110 -1.15 3.09 23.48
N ASN A 111 -1.92 3.34 22.46
CA ASN A 111 -3.16 4.15 22.49
C ASN A 111 -4.44 3.29 22.35
N GLN A 112 -4.30 1.98 22.34
CA GLN A 112 -5.38 0.99 22.30
C GLN A 112 -6.32 1.10 21.07
N ILE A 113 -5.90 1.76 20.01
CA ILE A 113 -6.73 1.89 18.77
C ILE A 113 -6.97 0.53 18.12
N ALA A 114 -6.00 -0.38 18.19
CA ALA A 114 -6.08 -1.71 17.58
C ALA A 114 -6.06 -2.83 18.64
N LEU A 115 -6.74 -2.62 19.79
CA LEU A 115 -6.67 -3.50 20.96
C LEU A 115 -7.01 -4.96 20.63
N ASP A 116 -8.05 -5.19 19.82
CA ASP A 116 -8.55 -6.52 19.48
C ASP A 116 -8.14 -6.99 18.07
N ALA A 117 -7.26 -6.23 17.42
CA ALA A 117 -6.76 -6.57 16.10
C ALA A 117 -5.43 -7.31 16.21
N GLY A 118 -5.27 -8.34 15.41
CA GLY A 118 -4.00 -9.02 15.22
C GLY A 118 -3.03 -8.19 14.37
N PRO A 119 -1.83 -8.72 14.09
CA PRO A 119 -0.80 -8.01 13.30
C PRO A 119 -1.19 -7.74 11.84
N SER A 120 -2.11 -8.51 11.27
CA SER A 120 -2.72 -8.28 9.95
C SER A 120 -1.69 -7.98 8.85
N SER A 121 -0.64 -8.78 8.76
CA SER A 121 0.48 -8.62 7.83
C SER A 121 1.18 -7.25 7.96
N LEU A 122 1.14 -6.60 9.11
CA LEU A 122 1.73 -5.27 9.29
C LEU A 122 3.21 -5.26 8.90
N THR A 123 3.59 -4.28 8.10
CA THR A 123 4.98 -3.95 7.79
C THR A 123 5.26 -2.49 8.08
N VAL A 124 6.48 -2.20 8.54
CA VAL A 124 6.98 -0.85 8.71
C VAL A 124 8.38 -0.78 8.10
N THR A 125 8.53 0.08 7.10
CA THR A 125 9.79 0.30 6.40
C THR A 125 10.28 1.71 6.68
N PHE A 126 11.56 1.86 7.04
CA PHE A 126 12.18 3.14 7.30
C PHE A 126 13.13 3.54 6.19
N GLY A 127 13.09 4.81 5.80
CA GLY A 127 13.98 5.38 4.80
C GLY A 127 14.57 6.73 5.21
N PHE A 128 15.64 7.10 4.54
CA PHE A 128 16.37 8.34 4.77
C PHE A 128 16.32 9.21 3.52
N GLY A 129 15.86 10.43 3.69
CA GLY A 129 15.96 11.44 2.66
C GLY A 129 17.36 12.09 2.64
N ARG A 130 17.69 12.72 1.54
CA ARG A 130 19.00 13.34 1.32
C ARG A 130 19.40 14.31 2.45
N THR A 131 18.46 15.13 2.92
CA THR A 131 18.71 16.18 3.93
C THR A 131 18.92 15.63 5.35
N PHE A 132 18.54 14.38 5.58
CA PHE A 132 18.81 13.68 6.84
C PHE A 132 20.29 13.65 7.19
N PHE A 133 21.13 13.37 6.20
CA PHE A 133 22.57 13.17 6.42
C PHE A 133 23.24 14.43 6.94
N ALA A 134 22.95 15.58 6.36
CA ALA A 134 23.46 16.86 6.85
C ALA A 134 22.95 17.19 8.26
N LYS A 135 21.64 17.03 8.51
CA LYS A 135 21.06 17.31 9.83
C LYS A 135 21.54 16.38 10.93
N ALA A 136 21.86 15.14 10.57
CA ALA A 136 22.41 14.14 11.50
C ALA A 136 23.95 14.23 11.62
N GLY A 137 24.64 15.11 10.88
CA GLY A 137 26.11 15.18 10.85
C GLY A 137 26.75 13.93 10.22
N LEU A 138 26.12 13.38 9.20
CA LEU A 138 26.49 12.16 8.49
C LEU A 138 26.78 12.41 7.00
N ASP A 139 27.21 13.60 6.62
CA ASP A 139 27.41 14.01 5.22
C ASP A 139 28.27 13.03 4.44
N LYS A 140 29.32 12.48 5.08
CA LYS A 140 30.21 11.50 4.46
C LYS A 140 29.56 10.14 4.20
N GLN A 141 28.39 9.89 4.77
CA GLN A 141 27.63 8.66 4.62
C GLN A 141 26.50 8.78 3.59
N LEU A 142 26.31 9.95 3.00
CA LEU A 142 25.30 10.18 1.97
C LEU A 142 25.64 9.32 0.74
N PRO A 143 24.71 8.39 0.33
CA PRO A 143 24.92 7.63 -0.88
C PRO A 143 24.94 8.51 -2.13
N GLY A 144 25.87 8.26 -3.06
CA GLY A 144 25.94 9.02 -4.31
C GLY A 144 24.68 8.91 -5.17
N SER A 145 24.05 7.73 -5.16
CA SER A 145 22.79 7.47 -5.88
C SER A 145 21.59 8.19 -5.28
N LEU A 146 21.68 8.71 -4.04
CA LEU A 146 20.63 9.54 -3.43
C LEU A 146 20.79 11.01 -3.85
N ALA A 147 21.11 11.27 -5.12
CA ALA A 147 21.17 12.60 -5.69
C ALA A 147 19.78 13.21 -5.81
N GLN A 148 19.73 14.54 -5.87
CA GLN A 148 18.47 15.21 -6.20
C GLN A 148 18.07 14.83 -7.64
N LEU A 149 16.80 14.45 -7.81
CA LEU A 149 16.26 14.24 -9.15
C LEU A 149 16.21 15.55 -9.93
N PRO A 150 16.43 15.52 -11.24
CA PRO A 150 16.23 16.70 -12.08
C PRO A 150 14.76 17.10 -12.11
N ASP A 151 14.51 18.34 -12.47
CA ASP A 151 13.15 18.79 -12.74
C ASP A 151 12.65 18.18 -14.06
N PHE A 152 11.43 17.70 -14.06
CA PHE A 152 10.76 17.18 -15.25
C PHE A 152 9.70 18.19 -15.72
N SER A 153 9.56 18.34 -17.04
CA SER A 153 8.70 19.36 -17.64
C SER A 153 7.22 19.27 -17.28
N SER A 154 6.76 18.09 -16.87
CA SER A 154 5.37 17.82 -16.45
C SER A 154 5.17 17.83 -14.94
N ASP A 155 6.20 18.21 -14.17
CA ASP A 155 6.09 18.22 -12.71
C ASP A 155 5.26 19.41 -12.22
N GLU A 156 4.34 19.12 -11.31
CA GLU A 156 3.59 20.12 -10.53
C GLU A 156 3.86 19.89 -9.03
N LEU A 157 5.13 19.89 -8.65
CA LEU A 157 5.55 19.56 -7.29
C LEU A 157 5.09 20.62 -6.29
N VAL A 158 4.50 20.16 -5.19
CA VAL A 158 4.14 20.99 -4.06
C VAL A 158 5.19 20.83 -2.97
N ALA A 159 5.93 21.88 -2.65
CA ALA A 159 7.05 21.81 -1.70
C ALA A 159 6.66 21.25 -0.32
N ALA A 160 5.45 21.57 0.17
CA ALA A 160 4.95 21.05 1.44
C ALA A 160 4.69 19.53 1.42
N HIS A 161 4.52 18.93 0.24
CA HIS A 161 4.24 17.52 0.06
C HIS A 161 5.40 16.77 -0.61
N SER A 162 6.59 17.37 -0.63
CA SER A 162 7.78 16.83 -1.30
C SER A 162 8.93 16.70 -0.32
N ASN A 163 9.80 15.71 -0.59
CA ASN A 163 10.98 15.42 0.20
C ASN A 163 10.68 15.10 1.70
N GLY A 164 11.67 15.21 2.54
CA GLY A 164 11.68 14.94 3.97
C GLY A 164 13.02 14.36 4.39
N ASP A 165 13.34 14.42 5.67
CA ASP A 165 14.58 13.84 6.20
C ASP A 165 14.44 12.35 6.45
N LEU A 166 13.28 11.93 6.96
CA LEU A 166 12.94 10.55 7.25
C LEU A 166 11.66 10.19 6.52
N TRP A 167 11.59 8.94 6.10
CA TRP A 167 10.43 8.38 5.42
C TRP A 167 10.00 7.09 6.09
N VAL A 168 8.70 6.88 6.21
CA VAL A 168 8.10 5.68 6.77
C VAL A 168 7.03 5.18 5.83
N GLN A 169 7.09 3.91 5.47
CA GLN A 169 6.02 3.19 4.81
C GLN A 169 5.39 2.21 5.79
N ILE A 170 4.09 2.24 5.90
CA ILE A 170 3.29 1.29 6.67
C ILE A 170 2.39 0.56 5.70
N GLY A 171 2.38 -0.77 5.76
CA GLY A 171 1.45 -1.62 5.03
C GLY A 171 0.73 -2.56 5.98
N SER A 172 -0.56 -2.83 5.75
CA SER A 172 -1.34 -3.81 6.50
C SER A 172 -2.57 -4.24 5.72
N ASP A 173 -3.09 -5.43 6.00
CA ASP A 173 -4.37 -5.89 5.46
C ASP A 173 -5.57 -5.38 6.25
N ASP A 174 -5.33 -4.75 7.42
CA ASP A 174 -6.34 -4.07 8.23
C ASP A 174 -6.06 -2.56 8.33
N GLY A 175 -7.10 -1.74 8.04
CA GLY A 175 -6.97 -0.29 8.04
C GLY A 175 -6.77 0.31 9.43
N LEU A 176 -7.33 -0.33 10.47
CA LEU A 176 -7.20 0.15 11.84
C LEU A 176 -5.81 -0.16 12.39
N VAL A 177 -5.24 -1.33 12.06
CA VAL A 177 -3.86 -1.72 12.40
C VAL A 177 -2.87 -0.78 11.71
N ALA A 178 -3.07 -0.47 10.42
CA ALA A 178 -2.22 0.49 9.70
C ALA A 178 -2.29 1.89 10.34
N PHE A 179 -3.48 2.35 10.70
CA PHE A 179 -3.68 3.65 11.36
C PHE A 179 -3.09 3.67 12.78
N HIS A 180 -3.24 2.58 13.53
CA HIS A 180 -2.61 2.43 14.84
C HIS A 180 -1.09 2.60 14.75
N ALA A 181 -0.44 1.87 13.84
CA ALA A 181 0.99 1.97 13.62
C ALA A 181 1.41 3.40 13.24
N LEU A 182 0.66 4.07 12.36
CA LEU A 182 0.87 5.48 12.03
C LEU A 182 0.86 6.36 13.29
N ARG A 183 -0.15 6.23 14.14
CA ARG A 183 -0.31 7.06 15.33
C ARG A 183 0.78 6.81 16.38
N ILE A 184 1.19 5.55 16.55
CA ILE A 184 2.30 5.20 17.46
C ILE A 184 3.60 5.84 16.97
N LEU A 185 3.95 5.69 15.69
CA LEU A 185 5.19 6.26 15.16
C LEU A 185 5.20 7.80 15.18
N GLN A 186 4.05 8.45 14.93
CA GLN A 186 3.92 9.90 15.08
C GLN A 186 4.11 10.34 16.54
N LYS A 187 3.54 9.61 17.50
CA LYS A 187 3.71 9.89 18.93
C LYS A 187 5.17 9.70 19.37
N GLU A 188 5.80 8.61 18.92
CA GLU A 188 7.20 8.31 19.22
C GLU A 188 8.19 9.31 18.57
N ALA A 189 7.77 10.00 17.49
CA ALA A 189 8.57 11.08 16.93
C ALA A 189 8.81 12.21 17.95
N GLY A 190 7.79 12.55 18.75
CA GLY A 190 7.89 13.56 19.82
C GLY A 190 8.48 14.88 19.31
N ASP A 191 9.43 15.40 20.06
CA ASP A 191 10.16 16.63 19.68
C ASP A 191 11.35 16.37 18.73
N ALA A 192 11.65 15.09 18.44
CA ALA A 192 12.81 14.74 17.61
C ALA A 192 12.56 14.90 16.11
N ALA A 193 11.31 14.75 15.67
CA ALA A 193 10.93 14.94 14.27
C ALA A 193 9.49 15.44 14.16
N ARG A 194 9.22 16.21 13.10
CA ARG A 194 7.89 16.76 12.80
C ARG A 194 7.37 16.16 11.53
N LEU A 195 6.07 15.81 11.52
CA LEU A 195 5.38 15.41 10.32
C LEU A 195 5.50 16.50 9.25
N ARG A 196 6.01 16.12 8.08
CA ARG A 196 6.09 16.99 6.91
C ARG A 196 4.88 16.76 5.99
N TRP A 197 4.68 15.54 5.57
CA TRP A 197 3.49 15.13 4.81
C TRP A 197 3.16 13.66 5.08
N GLN A 198 1.91 13.32 4.83
CA GLN A 198 1.47 11.94 4.80
C GLN A 198 0.50 11.71 3.64
N MET A 199 0.46 10.48 3.16
CA MET A 199 -0.48 10.02 2.14
C MET A 199 -0.98 8.64 2.52
N ASN A 200 -2.29 8.46 2.47
CA ASN A 200 -2.95 7.18 2.67
C ASN A 200 -3.24 6.56 1.31
N GLY A 201 -3.11 5.26 1.23
CA GLY A 201 -3.41 4.50 0.04
C GLY A 201 -4.13 3.21 0.39
N PHE A 202 -4.67 2.61 -0.64
CA PHE A 202 -5.31 1.30 -0.54
C PHE A 202 -5.06 0.50 -1.81
N ASN A 203 -5.18 -0.79 -1.67
CA ASN A 203 -5.19 -1.74 -2.75
C ASN A 203 -6.37 -2.71 -2.55
N ARG A 204 -6.53 -3.63 -3.47
CA ARG A 204 -7.51 -4.69 -3.32
C ARG A 204 -7.16 -5.56 -2.11
N THR A 205 -8.14 -5.84 -1.28
CA THR A 205 -7.98 -6.72 -0.12
C THR A 205 -7.60 -8.14 -0.58
N PRO A 206 -6.66 -8.82 0.07
CA PRO A 206 -6.37 -10.22 -0.18
C PRO A 206 -7.64 -11.07 -0.17
N GLY A 207 -7.78 -11.97 -1.12
CA GLY A 207 -8.98 -12.81 -1.28
C GLY A 207 -10.18 -12.12 -1.95
N ALA A 208 -10.10 -10.84 -2.32
CA ALA A 208 -11.18 -10.15 -3.05
C ALA A 208 -11.31 -10.60 -4.52
N THR A 209 -10.38 -11.40 -5.03
CA THR A 209 -10.45 -12.10 -6.31
C THR A 209 -10.17 -13.58 -6.08
N ALA A 210 -10.84 -14.45 -6.86
CA ALA A 210 -10.66 -15.91 -6.76
C ALA A 210 -9.20 -16.34 -7.04
N GLU A 211 -8.48 -15.56 -7.85
CA GLU A 211 -7.08 -15.81 -8.20
C GLU A 211 -6.25 -14.55 -8.02
N PRO A 212 -4.95 -14.67 -7.71
CA PRO A 212 -4.04 -13.53 -7.70
C PRO A 212 -4.03 -12.84 -9.07
N ARG A 213 -4.17 -11.52 -9.08
CA ARG A 213 -4.14 -10.69 -10.30
C ARG A 213 -3.30 -9.46 -10.05
N THR A 214 -2.65 -8.96 -11.11
CA THR A 214 -2.01 -7.65 -11.07
C THR A 214 -3.03 -6.58 -10.69
N ALA A 215 -2.63 -5.66 -9.81
CA ALA A 215 -3.51 -4.61 -9.31
C ALA A 215 -3.99 -3.68 -10.42
N ARG A 216 -5.06 -2.94 -10.15
CA ARG A 216 -5.52 -1.84 -11.00
C ARG A 216 -5.30 -0.52 -10.30
N ASN A 217 -4.91 0.49 -11.07
CA ASN A 217 -4.90 1.87 -10.58
C ASN A 217 -6.33 2.46 -10.55
N LEU A 218 -6.47 3.70 -10.09
CA LEU A 218 -7.78 4.35 -9.96
C LEU A 218 -8.46 4.68 -11.30
N MET A 219 -7.74 4.64 -12.42
CA MET A 219 -8.31 4.73 -13.77
C MET A 219 -8.86 3.38 -14.26
N GLY A 220 -8.75 2.34 -13.43
CA GLY A 220 -9.19 0.98 -13.73
C GLY A 220 -8.24 0.19 -14.62
N GLN A 221 -7.08 0.74 -14.97
CA GLN A 221 -6.06 0.07 -15.76
C GLN A 221 -5.25 -0.90 -14.91
N ILE A 222 -4.83 -2.03 -15.50
CA ILE A 222 -3.89 -2.95 -14.87
C ILE A 222 -2.53 -2.26 -14.76
N ASP A 223 -1.96 -2.25 -13.57
CA ASP A 223 -0.78 -1.45 -13.24
C ASP A 223 0.21 -2.27 -12.42
N GLY A 224 1.46 -2.38 -12.91
CA GLY A 224 2.52 -3.16 -12.27
C GLY A 224 2.91 -4.44 -13.02
N THR A 225 2.44 -4.67 -14.23
CA THR A 225 2.72 -5.90 -15.01
C THR A 225 4.22 -6.11 -15.27
N ASN A 226 4.96 -5.01 -15.43
CA ASN A 226 6.41 -5.05 -15.71
C ASN A 226 7.26 -4.86 -14.44
N ASN A 227 6.67 -4.92 -13.25
CA ASN A 227 7.44 -4.93 -12.02
C ASN A 227 8.34 -6.16 -11.95
N PRO A 228 9.57 -6.05 -11.42
CA PRO A 228 10.42 -7.19 -11.17
C PRO A 228 9.71 -8.25 -10.34
N LYS A 229 9.87 -9.51 -10.70
CA LYS A 229 9.23 -10.63 -10.02
C LYS A 229 10.26 -11.42 -9.22
N PRO A 230 9.92 -11.90 -8.00
CA PRO A 230 10.84 -12.70 -7.18
C PRO A 230 11.38 -13.95 -7.89
N SER A 231 10.68 -14.46 -8.91
CA SER A 231 11.12 -15.58 -9.73
C SER A 231 12.20 -15.23 -10.77
N GLU A 232 12.47 -13.94 -11.00
CA GLU A 232 13.47 -13.51 -11.97
C GLU A 232 14.90 -13.66 -11.39
N PRO A 233 15.86 -14.26 -12.11
CA PRO A 233 17.23 -14.40 -11.61
C PRO A 233 17.94 -13.07 -11.29
N THR A 234 17.43 -11.97 -11.80
CA THR A 234 17.98 -10.63 -11.61
C THR A 234 17.26 -9.82 -10.56
N PHE A 235 16.23 -10.38 -9.89
CA PHE A 235 15.36 -9.68 -8.97
C PHE A 235 16.13 -8.95 -7.87
N ASP A 236 16.92 -9.67 -7.08
CA ASP A 236 17.65 -9.08 -5.96
C ASP A 236 18.60 -7.98 -6.41
N ARG A 237 19.32 -8.20 -7.51
CA ARG A 237 20.26 -7.23 -8.08
C ARG A 237 19.56 -5.95 -8.57
N ARG A 238 18.29 -6.04 -8.94
CA ARG A 238 17.48 -4.88 -9.40
C ARG A 238 16.87 -4.09 -8.26
N ILE A 239 16.65 -4.74 -7.12
CA ILE A 239 15.94 -4.16 -5.98
C ILE A 239 16.89 -3.72 -4.87
N PHE A 240 17.91 -4.54 -4.58
CA PHE A 240 18.76 -4.34 -3.40
C PHE A 240 20.17 -3.92 -3.76
N VAL A 241 20.73 -3.10 -2.89
CA VAL A 241 22.13 -2.70 -2.94
C VAL A 241 23.01 -3.92 -2.63
N PRO A 242 24.00 -4.26 -3.48
CA PRO A 242 24.82 -5.43 -3.26
C PRO A 242 25.73 -5.27 -2.03
N ALA A 243 25.97 -6.38 -1.34
CA ALA A 243 26.82 -6.41 -0.14
C ALA A 243 28.28 -5.98 -0.41
N SER A 244 28.74 -6.12 -1.65
CA SER A 244 30.13 -5.80 -2.05
C SER A 244 30.40 -4.30 -2.27
N GLY A 245 29.38 -3.43 -2.20
CA GLY A 245 29.54 -2.02 -2.58
C GLY A 245 29.97 -1.83 -4.05
N SER A 246 29.77 -2.86 -4.88
CA SER A 246 30.22 -2.87 -6.30
C SER A 246 29.54 -1.81 -7.16
N ASP A 247 28.44 -1.22 -6.69
CA ASP A 247 27.72 -0.10 -7.32
C ASP A 247 28.16 1.28 -6.79
N GLY A 248 29.20 1.33 -5.94
CA GLY A 248 29.66 2.56 -5.28
C GLY A 248 28.82 3.03 -4.11
N SER A 249 27.83 2.26 -3.67
CA SER A 249 27.06 2.57 -2.47
C SER A 249 27.90 2.35 -1.20
N PRO A 250 27.66 3.14 -0.13
CA PRO A 250 28.31 2.91 1.15
C PRO A 250 27.98 1.52 1.71
N GLU A 251 28.90 0.91 2.42
CA GLU A 251 28.77 -0.44 3.00
C GLU A 251 27.48 -0.59 3.87
N TRP A 252 27.10 0.45 4.61
CA TRP A 252 25.90 0.43 5.43
C TRP A 252 24.59 0.29 4.64
N MET A 253 24.62 0.55 3.32
CA MET A 253 23.47 0.37 2.42
C MET A 253 23.31 -1.09 1.93
N ALA A 254 24.26 -1.97 2.21
CA ALA A 254 24.18 -3.37 1.78
C ALA A 254 22.82 -4.00 2.19
N GLY A 255 22.13 -4.62 1.24
CA GLY A 255 20.79 -5.17 1.44
C GLY A 255 19.66 -4.13 1.54
N GLY A 256 19.99 -2.84 1.53
CA GLY A 256 19.02 -1.76 1.43
C GLY A 256 18.51 -1.56 0.01
N SER A 257 17.62 -0.58 -0.16
CA SER A 257 17.01 -0.24 -1.46
C SER A 257 16.83 1.26 -1.60
N TYR A 258 16.73 1.75 -2.82
CA TYR A 258 16.32 3.12 -3.11
C TYR A 258 14.85 3.15 -3.49
N ALA A 259 14.13 4.18 -3.03
CA ALA A 259 12.75 4.40 -3.39
C ALA A 259 12.55 5.82 -3.96
N VAL A 260 11.86 5.91 -5.08
CA VAL A 260 11.36 7.18 -5.63
C VAL A 260 9.85 7.17 -5.46
N VAL A 261 9.35 8.15 -4.67
CA VAL A 261 7.91 8.30 -4.43
C VAL A 261 7.40 9.45 -5.29
N ARG A 262 6.51 9.14 -6.22
CA ARG A 262 5.85 10.13 -7.07
C ARG A 262 4.34 9.96 -6.98
N ARG A 263 3.64 11.04 -6.66
CA ARG A 263 2.19 11.07 -6.68
C ARG A 263 1.71 11.52 -8.05
N ILE A 264 0.99 10.65 -8.73
CA ILE A 264 0.35 10.97 -10.01
C ILE A 264 -1.08 11.43 -9.75
N ARG A 265 -1.38 12.67 -10.09
CA ARG A 265 -2.74 13.19 -10.03
C ARG A 265 -3.53 12.68 -11.23
N MET A 266 -4.55 11.88 -10.97
CA MET A 266 -5.47 11.37 -11.99
C MET A 266 -6.69 12.28 -12.06
N LEU A 267 -6.97 12.84 -13.23
CA LEU A 267 -8.12 13.73 -13.48
C LEU A 267 -9.34 12.86 -13.84
N LEU A 268 -9.89 12.16 -12.84
CA LEU A 268 -10.88 11.11 -13.02
C LEU A 268 -12.18 11.61 -13.66
N ASP A 269 -12.65 12.80 -13.33
CA ASP A 269 -13.86 13.38 -13.94
C ASP A 269 -13.73 13.52 -15.46
N SER A 270 -12.56 13.93 -15.94
CA SER A 270 -12.27 14.02 -17.37
C SER A 270 -12.05 12.64 -17.99
N TRP A 271 -11.40 11.75 -17.25
CA TRP A 271 -11.12 10.38 -17.69
C TRP A 271 -12.39 9.57 -17.89
N ASP A 272 -13.33 9.64 -16.95
CA ASP A 272 -14.58 8.89 -16.99
C ASP A 272 -15.52 9.31 -18.11
N ASN A 273 -15.34 10.53 -18.66
CA ASN A 273 -16.05 11.02 -19.84
C ASN A 273 -15.51 10.46 -21.17
N LEU A 274 -14.34 9.80 -21.16
CA LEU A 274 -13.79 9.16 -22.37
C LEU A 274 -14.47 7.80 -22.62
N SER A 275 -14.71 7.48 -23.90
CA SER A 275 -15.11 6.13 -24.27
C SER A 275 -14.05 5.10 -23.88
N LEU A 276 -14.45 3.83 -23.67
CA LEU A 276 -13.50 2.76 -23.39
C LEU A 276 -12.39 2.67 -24.43
N GLU A 277 -12.74 2.73 -25.70
CA GLU A 277 -11.78 2.73 -26.81
C GLU A 277 -10.74 3.86 -26.67
N ARG A 278 -11.20 5.07 -26.31
CA ARG A 278 -10.30 6.21 -26.14
C ARG A 278 -9.40 6.05 -24.91
N GLN A 279 -9.94 5.52 -23.82
CA GLN A 279 -9.15 5.21 -22.62
C GLN A 279 -8.04 4.19 -22.94
N GLU A 280 -8.37 3.12 -23.66
CA GLU A 280 -7.43 2.09 -24.07
C GLU A 280 -6.35 2.64 -25.02
N LYS A 281 -6.73 3.48 -25.99
CA LYS A 281 -5.78 4.15 -26.88
C LYS A 281 -4.81 5.09 -26.16
N VAL A 282 -5.28 5.84 -25.16
CA VAL A 282 -4.43 6.76 -24.38
C VAL A 282 -3.40 5.98 -23.56
N ILE A 283 -3.78 4.84 -23.01
CA ILE A 283 -2.88 3.99 -22.23
C ILE A 283 -2.05 3.05 -23.11
N GLY A 284 -2.57 2.69 -24.29
CA GLY A 284 -1.95 1.70 -25.18
C GLY A 284 -2.24 0.25 -24.82
N ARG A 285 -3.17 -0.01 -23.88
CA ARG A 285 -3.51 -1.36 -23.40
C ARG A 285 -5.02 -1.56 -23.30
N ARG A 286 -5.46 -2.80 -23.49
CA ARG A 286 -6.82 -3.19 -23.19
C ARG A 286 -7.09 -3.14 -21.70
N LYS A 287 -8.20 -2.53 -21.32
CA LYS A 287 -8.58 -2.38 -19.92
C LYS A 287 -8.99 -3.72 -19.29
N SER A 288 -9.54 -4.63 -20.08
CA SER A 288 -10.04 -5.93 -19.62
C SER A 288 -8.94 -6.85 -19.08
N ASP A 289 -7.86 -6.98 -19.83
CA ASP A 289 -6.79 -7.98 -19.63
C ASP A 289 -5.36 -7.41 -19.60
N GLY A 290 -5.20 -6.09 -19.81
CA GLY A 290 -3.90 -5.42 -19.78
C GLY A 290 -3.00 -5.71 -20.98
N ALA A 291 -3.45 -6.47 -21.97
CA ALA A 291 -2.63 -6.74 -23.14
C ALA A 291 -2.39 -5.46 -23.96
N PRO A 292 -1.16 -5.26 -24.48
CA PRO A 292 -0.85 -4.08 -25.28
C PRO A 292 -1.66 -4.09 -26.59
N LEU A 293 -2.12 -2.94 -27.02
CA LEU A 293 -2.85 -2.79 -28.28
C LEU A 293 -2.00 -3.18 -29.49
N SER A 294 -0.69 -3.07 -29.37
CA SER A 294 0.26 -3.54 -30.40
C SER A 294 0.17 -5.04 -30.67
N ALA A 295 -0.30 -5.84 -29.73
CA ALA A 295 -0.50 -7.27 -29.88
C ALA A 295 -1.80 -7.64 -30.66
N GLY A 296 -2.64 -6.67 -31.01
CA GLY A 296 -3.91 -6.90 -31.67
C GLY A 296 -4.92 -7.63 -30.76
N SER A 297 -5.66 -8.60 -31.31
CA SER A 297 -6.65 -9.38 -30.55
C SER A 297 -6.05 -10.44 -29.64
N GLY A 298 -4.79 -10.78 -29.83
CA GLY A 298 -4.04 -11.72 -28.96
C GLY A 298 -3.29 -11.03 -27.84
N GLY A 299 -2.46 -11.79 -27.14
CA GLY A 299 -1.60 -11.30 -26.07
C GLY A 299 -2.23 -11.31 -24.69
N THR A 300 -1.36 -11.05 -23.71
CA THR A 300 -1.67 -10.96 -22.29
C THR A 300 -1.05 -9.69 -21.72
N GLU A 301 -1.28 -9.39 -20.46
CA GLU A 301 -0.64 -8.24 -19.78
C GLU A 301 0.89 -8.26 -19.84
N THR A 302 1.51 -9.43 -20.00
CA THR A 302 2.97 -9.62 -20.08
C THR A 302 3.51 -9.68 -21.51
N THR A 303 2.66 -9.58 -22.53
CA THR A 303 3.12 -9.56 -23.92
C THR A 303 3.99 -8.33 -24.17
N PRO A 304 5.15 -8.47 -24.83
CA PRO A 304 6.01 -7.34 -25.16
C PRO A 304 5.27 -6.30 -26.00
N VAL A 305 5.54 -5.03 -25.72
CA VAL A 305 4.98 -3.90 -26.46
C VAL A 305 5.82 -3.65 -27.72
N ASP A 306 5.15 -3.47 -28.85
CA ASP A 306 5.79 -2.98 -30.08
C ASP A 306 5.70 -1.43 -30.10
N LEU A 307 6.81 -0.78 -29.79
CA LEU A 307 6.90 0.68 -29.67
C LEU A 307 6.82 1.40 -31.02
N ASP A 308 7.03 0.69 -32.13
CA ASP A 308 6.98 1.27 -33.47
C ASP A 308 5.56 1.27 -34.07
N LYS A 309 4.67 0.47 -33.51
CA LYS A 309 3.30 0.35 -33.97
C LYS A 309 2.45 1.54 -33.52
N ARG A 310 1.84 2.22 -34.50
CA ARG A 310 0.94 3.35 -34.26
C ARG A 310 -0.46 3.05 -34.77
N ASP A 311 -1.46 3.68 -34.18
CA ASP A 311 -2.83 3.65 -34.66
C ASP A 311 -3.10 4.78 -35.66
N ALA A 312 -4.35 4.89 -36.14
CA ALA A 312 -4.78 5.91 -37.10
C ALA A 312 -4.65 7.36 -36.56
N ASP A 313 -4.66 7.55 -35.26
CA ASP A 313 -4.47 8.84 -34.57
C ASP A 313 -2.97 9.16 -34.34
N ASN A 314 -2.06 8.34 -34.87
CA ASN A 314 -0.61 8.42 -34.66
C ASN A 314 -0.20 8.31 -33.19
N LEU A 315 -1.04 7.72 -32.36
CA LEU A 315 -0.70 7.37 -30.98
C LEU A 315 0.14 6.09 -30.97
N LEU A 316 1.13 6.04 -30.09
CA LEU A 316 1.84 4.80 -29.87
C LEU A 316 0.88 3.78 -29.24
N ALA A 317 0.84 2.57 -29.79
CA ALA A 317 0.14 1.45 -29.17
C ALA A 317 1.00 0.88 -28.05
N ILE A 318 1.43 1.76 -27.14
CA ILE A 318 2.30 1.49 -26.01
C ILE A 318 1.51 1.52 -24.71
N ALA A 319 2.09 0.98 -23.71
CA ALA A 319 1.62 1.08 -22.35
C ALA A 319 2.72 1.59 -21.43
#